data_be99e7baed38d3c8dfda68c98537eb60
#
_entry.id   be99e7baed38d3c8dfda68c98537eb60
#
_cell.length_a   1.000
_cell.length_b   1.000
_cell.length_c   1.000
_cell.angle_alpha   90.00
_cell.angle_beta   90.00
_cell.angle_gamma   90.00
#
_symmetry.space_group_name_H-M   'P 1'
#
loop_
_entity.id
_entity.type
_entity.pdbx_description
1 polymer ?
#
loop_
_entity_poly.entity_id
_entity_poly.type
_entity_poly.pdbx_seq_one_letter_code
_entity_poly.pdbx_strand_id
1 'polypeptide(L)'
;MHLMTDISQFSKWNKDLSGAIAALGTESFFPKLIEAVRGQVRIDYPQVWLYHRDLPPRVLYHEIPQHALESQVDQYLEGPYREDPFYQTSMNQPRAKIYRLSRVALGELKDSTYYRDYYGDTGTCDEAIFLSKLDGGNVINLSMMRLPEHGPFTDAEYENLYLLAEPISELIKRHSEHQEFAASN
;
A
#
# COMPACT_ATOMS: atom_id res chain seq x y z
N MET A 1 -24.65 1.67 0.99
CA MET A 1 -23.95 1.45 -0.28
C MET A 1 -23.80 2.79 -1.00
N HIS A 2 -22.69 3.50 -0.77
CA HIS A 2 -22.34 4.73 -1.49
C HIS A 2 -21.21 4.38 -2.44
N LEU A 3 -21.56 3.59 -3.44
CA LEU A 3 -20.75 3.35 -4.62
C LEU A 3 -20.48 4.68 -5.32
N MET A 4 -19.31 4.86 -5.95
CA MET A 4 -18.95 5.98 -6.83
C MET A 4 -20.21 6.67 -7.38
N THR A 5 -20.85 7.51 -6.57
CA THR A 5 -22.20 8.01 -6.80
C THR A 5 -22.20 9.27 -7.66
N ASP A 6 -21.00 9.75 -7.98
CA ASP A 6 -20.84 10.93 -8.82
C ASP A 6 -20.04 10.58 -10.08
N ILE A 7 -20.65 10.79 -11.24
CA ILE A 7 -20.03 10.66 -12.56
C ILE A 7 -18.73 11.47 -12.64
N SER A 8 -18.65 12.60 -11.93
CA SER A 8 -17.47 13.46 -11.89
C SER A 8 -16.29 12.75 -11.20
N GLN A 9 -16.54 12.08 -10.09
CA GLN A 9 -15.52 11.30 -9.36
C GLN A 9 -15.03 10.12 -10.19
N PHE A 10 -15.93 9.41 -10.86
CA PHE A 10 -15.57 8.33 -11.78
C PHE A 10 -14.76 8.83 -12.98
N SER A 11 -15.16 9.97 -13.56
CA SER A 11 -14.43 10.60 -14.67
C SER A 11 -13.02 11.02 -14.23
N LYS A 12 -12.88 11.61 -13.04
CA LYS A 12 -11.58 11.97 -12.47
C LYS A 12 -10.71 10.73 -12.27
N TRP A 13 -11.25 9.68 -11.66
CA TRP A 13 -10.55 8.41 -11.49
C TRP A 13 -10.01 7.85 -12.81
N ASN A 14 -10.85 7.77 -13.84
CA ASN A 14 -10.43 7.26 -15.14
C ASN A 14 -9.32 8.09 -15.77
N LYS A 15 -9.38 9.42 -15.64
CA LYS A 15 -8.32 10.32 -16.13
C LYS A 15 -7.01 10.09 -15.39
N ASP A 16 -7.03 10.05 -14.06
CA ASP A 16 -5.85 9.89 -13.24
C ASP A 16 -5.22 8.49 -13.43
N LEU A 17 -6.06 7.45 -13.50
CA LEU A 17 -5.63 6.09 -13.80
C LEU A 17 -4.99 5.98 -15.19
N SER A 18 -5.55 6.65 -16.20
CA SER A 18 -4.95 6.71 -17.54
C SER A 18 -3.56 7.34 -17.50
N GLY A 19 -3.34 8.33 -16.63
CA GLY A 19 -2.03 8.93 -16.40
C GLY A 19 -1.03 7.93 -15.79
N ALA A 20 -1.47 7.08 -14.86
CA ALA A 20 -0.64 6.01 -14.30
C ALA A 20 -0.33 4.93 -15.34
N ILE A 21 -1.31 4.53 -16.16
CA ILE A 21 -1.11 3.59 -17.28
C ILE A 21 -0.06 4.10 -18.25
N ALA A 22 -0.13 5.37 -18.65
CA ALA A 22 0.84 5.98 -19.55
C ALA A 22 2.27 6.08 -18.96
N ALA A 23 2.41 5.95 -17.63
CA ALA A 23 3.68 5.99 -16.91
C ALA A 23 4.26 4.60 -16.60
N LEU A 24 3.62 3.51 -17.05
CA LEU A 24 4.12 2.14 -16.83
C LEU A 24 5.58 2.01 -17.29
N GLY A 25 6.40 1.35 -16.46
CA GLY A 25 7.83 1.18 -16.71
C GLY A 25 8.70 2.40 -16.40
N THR A 26 8.14 3.54 -16.00
CA THR A 26 8.89 4.76 -15.66
C THR A 26 8.85 5.09 -14.17
N GLU A 27 9.77 5.92 -13.71
CA GLU A 27 9.81 6.41 -12.31
C GLU A 27 8.55 7.21 -11.90
N SER A 28 7.80 7.72 -12.88
CA SER A 28 6.57 8.48 -12.64
C SER A 28 5.35 7.61 -12.32
N PHE A 29 5.46 6.29 -12.42
CA PHE A 29 4.32 5.38 -12.26
C PHE A 29 3.72 5.44 -10.86
N PHE A 30 4.52 5.19 -9.82
CA PHE A 30 4.02 5.20 -8.44
C PHE A 30 3.48 6.56 -8.00
N PRO A 31 4.15 7.70 -8.26
CA PRO A 31 3.57 9.01 -8.02
C PRO A 31 2.17 9.19 -8.63
N LYS A 32 2.00 8.83 -9.90
CA LYS A 32 0.71 8.96 -10.60
C LYS A 32 -0.35 7.99 -10.10
N LEU A 33 0.02 6.75 -9.77
CA LEU A 33 -0.90 5.78 -9.21
C LEU A 33 -1.40 6.24 -7.83
N ILE A 34 -0.50 6.71 -6.97
CA ILE A 34 -0.83 7.23 -5.64
C ILE A 34 -1.74 8.46 -5.75
N GLU A 35 -1.48 9.35 -6.70
CA GLU A 35 -2.34 10.52 -6.96
C GLU A 35 -3.76 10.09 -7.37
N ALA A 36 -3.88 9.08 -8.23
CA ALA A 36 -5.18 8.53 -8.60
C ALA A 36 -5.92 7.96 -7.38
N VAL A 37 -5.24 7.22 -6.50
CA VAL A 37 -5.85 6.68 -5.27
C VAL A 37 -6.20 7.81 -4.29
N ARG A 38 -5.36 8.84 -4.14
CA ARG A 38 -5.65 10.04 -3.34
C ARG A 38 -6.90 10.79 -3.81
N GLY A 39 -7.21 10.72 -5.09
CA GLY A 39 -8.47 11.26 -5.61
C GLY A 39 -9.71 10.55 -5.07
N GLN A 40 -9.56 9.37 -4.45
CA GLN A 40 -10.67 8.55 -3.93
C GLN A 40 -10.72 8.56 -2.40
N VAL A 41 -9.57 8.55 -1.74
CA VAL A 41 -9.44 8.53 -0.27
C VAL A 41 -8.25 9.35 0.19
N ARG A 42 -8.31 9.86 1.41
CA ARG A 42 -7.16 10.50 2.03
C ARG A 42 -6.07 9.49 2.35
N ILE A 43 -4.84 9.77 1.94
CA ILE A 43 -3.62 9.01 2.28
C ILE A 43 -2.58 9.99 2.78
N ASP A 44 -2.00 9.74 3.95
CA ASP A 44 -1.01 10.64 4.54
C ASP A 44 0.42 10.25 4.17
N TYR A 45 0.83 9.02 4.42
CA TYR A 45 2.17 8.52 4.11
C TYR A 45 2.10 7.27 3.22
N PRO A 46 1.95 7.43 1.88
CA PRO A 46 2.01 6.29 0.98
C PRO A 46 3.43 5.74 0.88
N GLN A 47 3.51 4.41 0.87
CA GLN A 47 4.76 3.67 0.74
C GLN A 47 4.56 2.48 -0.20
N VAL A 48 5.57 2.18 -0.99
CA VAL A 48 5.58 0.99 -1.85
C VAL A 48 6.75 0.11 -1.47
N TRP A 49 6.43 -1.11 -1.08
CA TRP A 49 7.38 -2.10 -0.60
C TRP A 49 7.44 -3.30 -1.53
N LEU A 50 8.65 -3.81 -1.77
CA LEU A 50 8.85 -5.14 -2.33
C LEU A 50 9.16 -6.12 -1.20
N TYR A 51 8.31 -7.10 -1.03
CA TYR A 51 8.47 -8.17 -0.06
C TYR A 51 9.01 -9.42 -0.73
N HIS A 52 10.06 -9.96 -0.14
CA HIS A 52 10.68 -11.22 -0.52
C HIS A 52 10.50 -12.23 0.61
N ARG A 53 10.45 -13.51 0.24
CA ARG A 53 10.34 -14.58 1.24
C ARG A 53 11.59 -14.70 2.11
N ASP A 54 12.76 -14.56 1.49
CA ASP A 54 14.05 -14.89 2.10
C ASP A 54 14.96 -13.66 2.29
N LEU A 55 14.49 -12.48 1.93
CA LEU A 55 15.25 -11.23 2.05
C LEU A 55 14.41 -10.18 2.82
N PRO A 56 15.07 -9.23 3.48
CA PRO A 56 14.38 -8.09 4.06
C PRO A 56 13.55 -7.32 3.01
N PRO A 57 12.46 -6.66 3.42
CA PRO A 57 11.70 -5.77 2.54
C PRO A 57 12.57 -4.68 1.93
N ARG A 58 12.20 -4.25 0.73
CA ARG A 58 12.85 -3.13 0.05
C ARG A 58 11.82 -2.05 -0.28
N VAL A 59 12.11 -0.81 0.08
CA VAL A 59 11.32 0.34 -0.33
C VAL A 59 11.54 0.60 -1.82
N LEU A 60 10.45 0.65 -2.59
CA LEU A 60 10.47 1.02 -4.01
C LEU A 60 10.13 2.50 -4.20
N TYR A 61 9.23 3.03 -3.37
CA TYR A 61 8.79 4.42 -3.40
C TYR A 61 8.16 4.82 -2.07
N HIS A 62 8.25 6.09 -1.68
CA HIS A 62 7.53 6.66 -0.54
C HIS A 62 7.34 8.17 -0.67
N GLU A 63 6.35 8.69 0.06
CA GLU A 63 6.13 10.13 0.27
C GLU A 63 6.11 10.45 1.77
N ILE A 64 7.02 9.84 2.52
CA ILE A 64 7.21 10.07 3.95
C ILE A 64 8.08 11.31 4.12
N PRO A 65 7.67 12.29 4.94
CA PRO A 65 8.51 13.45 5.23
C PRO A 65 9.77 13.05 6.01
N GLN A 66 10.86 13.82 5.83
CA GLN A 66 12.17 13.51 6.39
C GLN A 66 12.14 13.22 7.91
N HIS A 67 11.32 13.95 8.67
CA HIS A 67 11.24 13.77 10.12
C HIS A 67 10.60 12.44 10.56
N ALA A 68 9.91 11.75 9.68
CA ALA A 68 9.25 10.46 9.95
C ALA A 68 9.97 9.26 9.30
N LEU A 69 11.00 9.47 8.48
CA LEU A 69 11.69 8.40 7.77
C LEU A 69 12.30 7.36 8.71
N GLU A 70 12.97 7.80 9.77
CA GLU A 70 13.62 6.91 10.72
C GLU A 70 12.62 5.92 11.33
N SER A 71 11.49 6.41 11.85
CA SER A 71 10.47 5.57 12.50
C SER A 71 9.67 4.72 11.51
N GLN A 72 9.39 5.27 10.33
CA GLN A 72 8.54 4.61 9.33
C GLN A 72 9.29 3.57 8.47
N VAL A 73 10.59 3.76 8.25
CA VAL A 73 11.38 2.96 7.32
C VAL A 73 12.57 2.29 8.01
N ASP A 74 13.48 3.07 8.60
CA ASP A 74 14.76 2.52 9.06
C ASP A 74 14.55 1.54 10.23
N GLN A 75 13.80 1.95 11.25
CA GLN A 75 13.47 1.09 12.38
C GLN A 75 12.62 -0.14 11.97
N TYR A 76 11.72 0.00 11.00
CA TYR A 76 10.95 -1.11 10.47
C TYR A 76 11.85 -2.20 9.86
N LEU A 77 12.87 -1.79 9.11
CA LEU A 77 13.82 -2.71 8.45
C LEU A 77 14.78 -3.39 9.43
N GLU A 78 15.00 -2.86 10.62
CA GLU A 78 15.86 -3.47 11.66
C GLU A 78 15.31 -4.78 12.23
N GLY A 79 14.05 -5.08 12.03
CA GLY A 79 13.45 -6.34 12.48
C GLY A 79 11.95 -6.38 12.61
N PRO A 80 11.26 -5.29 12.99
CA PRO A 80 9.82 -5.27 13.23
C PRO A 80 8.97 -5.77 12.06
N TYR A 81 9.43 -5.63 10.81
CA TYR A 81 8.71 -6.13 9.64
C TYR A 81 8.33 -7.61 9.72
N ARG A 82 9.08 -8.43 10.49
CA ARG A 82 8.79 -9.86 10.64
C ARG A 82 7.51 -10.11 11.44
N GLU A 83 7.16 -9.18 12.31
CA GLU A 83 5.95 -9.24 13.14
C GLU A 83 4.78 -8.49 12.50
N ASP A 84 5.03 -7.76 11.41
CA ASP A 84 4.02 -7.04 10.66
C ASP A 84 2.97 -8.00 10.07
N PRO A 85 1.68 -7.85 10.44
CA PRO A 85 0.61 -8.71 9.93
C PRO A 85 0.43 -8.59 8.41
N PHE A 86 0.76 -7.46 7.83
CA PHE A 86 0.70 -7.29 6.37
C PHE A 86 1.84 -8.02 5.67
N TYR A 87 3.05 -7.97 6.23
CA TYR A 87 4.16 -8.78 5.73
C TYR A 87 3.85 -10.27 5.83
N GLN A 88 3.39 -10.74 6.99
CA GLN A 88 3.02 -12.13 7.20
C GLN A 88 1.89 -12.57 6.26
N THR A 89 0.85 -11.74 6.11
CA THR A 89 -0.24 -12.01 5.16
C THR A 89 0.28 -12.09 3.73
N SER A 90 1.18 -11.19 3.35
CA SER A 90 1.76 -11.15 2.01
C SER A 90 2.57 -12.41 1.69
N MET A 91 3.33 -12.91 2.67
CA MET A 91 4.18 -14.10 2.50
C MET A 91 3.42 -15.42 2.61
N ASN A 92 2.25 -15.45 3.27
CA ASN A 92 1.41 -16.62 3.48
C ASN A 92 0.30 -16.82 2.44
N GLN A 93 0.56 -16.53 1.17
CA GLN A 93 -0.37 -16.68 0.05
C GLN A 93 -1.64 -15.82 0.21
N PRO A 94 -1.55 -14.50 0.07
CA PRO A 94 -2.68 -13.60 0.21
C PRO A 94 -3.81 -13.98 -0.75
N ARG A 95 -5.04 -14.01 -0.23
CA ARG A 95 -6.24 -14.37 -1.01
C ARG A 95 -6.91 -13.16 -1.64
N ALA A 96 -6.81 -12.01 -0.99
CA ALA A 96 -7.35 -10.75 -1.48
C ALA A 96 -6.24 -9.85 -2.02
N LYS A 97 -6.63 -8.82 -2.77
CA LYS A 97 -5.72 -7.79 -3.31
C LYS A 97 -5.70 -6.52 -2.47
N ILE A 98 -6.55 -6.45 -1.45
CA ILE A 98 -6.60 -5.36 -0.48
C ILE A 98 -6.82 -5.91 0.92
N TYR A 99 -6.13 -5.31 1.89
CA TYR A 99 -6.27 -5.60 3.31
C TYR A 99 -6.31 -4.30 4.11
N ARG A 100 -6.99 -4.34 5.26
CA ARG A 100 -7.04 -3.26 6.23
C ARG A 100 -6.53 -3.76 7.57
N LEU A 101 -5.76 -2.93 8.27
CA LEU A 101 -5.16 -3.27 9.57
C LEU A 101 -6.17 -3.84 10.55
N SER A 102 -7.31 -3.20 10.72
CA SER A 102 -8.37 -3.65 11.63
C SER A 102 -8.96 -5.03 11.32
N ARG A 103 -8.72 -5.56 10.12
CA ARG A 103 -9.20 -6.89 9.69
C ARG A 103 -8.12 -7.97 9.72
N VAL A 104 -6.84 -7.59 9.58
CA VAL A 104 -5.72 -8.54 9.69
C VAL A 104 -5.18 -8.62 11.11
N ALA A 105 -5.31 -7.55 11.87
CA ALA A 105 -4.94 -7.45 13.28
C ALA A 105 -6.05 -7.99 14.18
N LEU A 106 -6.36 -9.29 14.09
CA LEU A 106 -7.39 -9.92 14.93
C LEU A 106 -6.88 -10.15 16.35
N GLY A 107 -7.57 -9.55 17.34
CA GLY A 107 -7.43 -9.89 18.77
C GLY A 107 -6.07 -9.54 19.38
N GLU A 108 -5.20 -10.51 19.49
CA GLU A 108 -3.92 -10.43 20.22
C GLU A 108 -2.91 -9.41 19.63
N LEU A 109 -3.08 -8.99 18.35
CA LEU A 109 -2.13 -8.08 17.74
C LEU A 109 -2.17 -6.68 18.34
N LYS A 110 -3.35 -6.17 18.70
CA LYS A 110 -3.47 -4.84 19.35
C LYS A 110 -2.76 -4.79 20.70
N ASP A 111 -2.61 -5.97 21.34
CA ASP A 111 -1.91 -6.13 22.61
C ASP A 111 -0.44 -6.53 22.41
N SER A 112 -0.01 -6.74 21.16
CA SER A 112 1.38 -7.09 20.84
C SER A 112 2.33 -5.92 21.08
N THR A 113 3.58 -6.23 21.41
CA THR A 113 4.66 -5.25 21.52
C THR A 113 4.85 -4.53 20.19
N TYR A 114 4.80 -5.27 19.08
CA TYR A 114 4.90 -4.70 17.72
C TYR A 114 3.85 -3.61 17.47
N TYR A 115 2.57 -3.88 17.77
CA TYR A 115 1.51 -2.89 17.52
C TYR A 115 1.70 -1.63 18.36
N ARG A 116 2.01 -1.79 19.66
CA ARG A 116 2.21 -0.65 20.55
C ARG A 116 3.44 0.16 20.16
N ASP A 117 4.54 -0.50 19.91
CA ASP A 117 5.83 0.16 19.66
C ASP A 117 5.84 0.74 18.25
N TYR A 118 5.56 -0.06 17.20
CA TYR A 118 5.62 0.43 15.82
C TYR A 118 4.52 1.45 15.50
N TYR A 119 3.24 1.13 15.75
CA TYR A 119 2.16 2.09 15.47
C TYR A 119 2.13 3.25 16.45
N GLY A 120 2.62 3.08 17.67
CA GLY A 120 2.84 4.16 18.64
C GLY A 120 3.91 5.13 18.17
N ASP A 121 5.08 4.62 17.77
CA ASP A 121 6.23 5.43 17.35
C ASP A 121 6.02 6.07 15.98
N THR A 122 5.34 5.39 15.06
CA THR A 122 5.01 5.93 13.74
C THR A 122 3.86 6.93 13.76
N GLY A 123 3.08 6.97 14.84
CA GLY A 123 1.89 7.80 14.95
C GLY A 123 0.77 7.41 13.98
N THR A 124 0.82 6.21 13.39
CA THR A 124 -0.19 5.72 12.46
C THR A 124 -1.45 5.25 13.19
N CYS A 125 -2.63 5.76 12.83
CA CYS A 125 -3.88 5.33 13.45
C CYS A 125 -4.62 4.22 12.70
N ASP A 126 -4.42 4.11 11.39
CA ASP A 126 -4.97 3.04 10.53
C ASP A 126 -4.12 2.87 9.28
N GLU A 127 -4.20 1.71 8.67
CA GLU A 127 -3.49 1.38 7.44
C GLU A 127 -4.33 0.44 6.57
N ALA A 128 -4.29 0.67 5.27
CA ALA A 128 -4.80 -0.24 4.25
C ALA A 128 -3.72 -0.47 3.20
N ILE A 129 -3.67 -1.67 2.62
CA ILE A 129 -2.67 -2.04 1.64
C ILE A 129 -3.29 -2.66 0.40
N PHE A 130 -2.75 -2.33 -0.77
CA PHE A 130 -2.95 -3.13 -1.98
C PHE A 130 -1.79 -4.10 -2.14
N LEU A 131 -2.10 -5.35 -2.50
CA LEU A 131 -1.11 -6.40 -2.75
C LEU A 131 -1.10 -6.83 -4.21
N SER A 132 0.10 -6.90 -4.79
CA SER A 132 0.33 -7.40 -6.14
C SER A 132 1.32 -8.55 -6.06
N LYS A 133 0.84 -9.76 -6.38
CA LYS A 133 1.71 -10.94 -6.48
C LYS A 133 2.52 -10.87 -7.76
N LEU A 134 3.82 -11.07 -7.63
CA LEU A 134 4.74 -11.21 -8.73
C LEU A 134 5.11 -12.67 -8.95
N ASP A 135 5.70 -12.95 -10.08
CA ASP A 135 6.29 -14.25 -10.35
C ASP A 135 7.46 -14.51 -9.37
N GLY A 136 7.75 -15.77 -9.07
CA GLY A 136 8.78 -16.13 -8.08
C GLY A 136 8.37 -15.97 -6.61
N GLY A 137 7.11 -15.60 -6.32
CA GLY A 137 6.58 -15.53 -4.96
C GLY A 137 6.87 -14.20 -4.23
N ASN A 138 7.41 -13.22 -4.93
CA ASN A 138 7.54 -11.86 -4.42
C ASN A 138 6.19 -11.15 -4.44
N VAL A 139 6.05 -10.12 -3.59
CA VAL A 139 4.83 -9.32 -3.49
C VAL A 139 5.18 -7.84 -3.41
N ILE A 140 4.52 -7.01 -4.21
CA ILE A 140 4.55 -5.56 -4.01
C ILE A 140 3.35 -5.16 -3.16
N ASN A 141 3.64 -4.41 -2.12
CA ASN A 141 2.67 -3.80 -1.21
C ASN A 141 2.65 -2.29 -1.44
N LEU A 142 1.49 -1.73 -1.79
CA LEU A 142 1.24 -0.29 -1.72
C LEU A 142 0.51 -0.01 -0.41
N SER A 143 1.24 0.49 0.56
CA SER A 143 0.72 0.88 1.88
C SER A 143 0.15 2.30 1.85
N MET A 144 -1.00 2.45 2.49
CA MET A 144 -1.74 3.70 2.64
C MET A 144 -1.97 3.95 4.12
N MET A 145 -1.15 4.79 4.72
CA MET A 145 -1.26 5.12 6.15
C MET A 145 -2.16 6.32 6.40
N ARG A 146 -2.81 6.32 7.57
CA ARG A 146 -3.60 7.42 8.11
C ARG A 146 -3.01 7.90 9.43
N LEU A 147 -2.86 9.20 9.56
CA LEU A 147 -2.48 9.87 10.81
C LEU A 147 -3.72 10.15 11.68
N PRO A 148 -3.56 10.26 13.02
CA PRO A 148 -4.67 10.47 13.95
C PRO A 148 -5.54 11.68 13.64
N GLU A 149 -4.96 12.74 13.10
CA GLU A 149 -5.67 13.98 12.73
C GLU A 149 -6.72 13.77 11.63
N HIS A 150 -6.59 12.72 10.82
CA HIS A 150 -7.52 12.38 9.75
C HIS A 150 -8.40 11.16 10.10
N GLY A 151 -8.13 10.51 11.23
CA GLY A 151 -8.86 9.35 11.70
C GLY A 151 -8.69 8.09 10.85
N PRO A 152 -9.23 6.95 11.29
CA PRO A 152 -9.15 5.70 10.56
C PRO A 152 -9.97 5.74 9.26
N PHE A 153 -9.68 4.84 8.33
CA PHE A 153 -10.52 4.64 7.14
C PHE A 153 -11.95 4.28 7.57
N THR A 154 -12.93 4.94 6.98
CA THR A 154 -14.32 4.55 7.12
C THR A 154 -14.61 3.29 6.31
N ASP A 155 -15.70 2.59 6.64
CA ASP A 155 -16.09 1.40 5.85
C ASP A 155 -16.42 1.77 4.40
N ALA A 156 -17.01 2.94 4.16
CA ALA A 156 -17.29 3.43 2.80
C ALA A 156 -16.00 3.71 2.00
N GLU A 157 -14.98 4.30 2.62
CA GLU A 157 -13.67 4.50 1.98
C GLU A 157 -13.01 3.16 1.66
N TYR A 158 -13.08 2.19 2.59
CA TYR A 158 -12.53 0.86 2.35
C TYR A 158 -13.28 0.09 1.25
N GLU A 159 -14.61 0.20 1.18
CA GLU A 159 -15.40 -0.35 0.08
C GLU A 159 -15.00 0.25 -1.27
N ASN A 160 -14.78 1.56 -1.33
CA ASN A 160 -14.27 2.22 -2.54
C ASN A 160 -12.89 1.67 -2.93
N LEU A 161 -11.96 1.56 -1.99
CA LEU A 161 -10.64 0.97 -2.25
C LEU A 161 -10.75 -0.49 -2.73
N TYR A 162 -11.67 -1.27 -2.15
CA TYR A 162 -11.91 -2.65 -2.56
C TYR A 162 -12.31 -2.76 -4.04
N LEU A 163 -13.15 -1.86 -4.53
CA LEU A 163 -13.55 -1.81 -5.94
C LEU A 163 -12.38 -1.48 -6.88
N LEU A 164 -11.36 -0.77 -6.39
CA LEU A 164 -10.19 -0.36 -7.16
C LEU A 164 -9.05 -1.39 -7.11
N ALA A 165 -9.15 -2.40 -6.24
CA ALA A 165 -8.04 -3.31 -5.94
C ALA A 165 -7.57 -4.13 -7.14
N GLU A 166 -8.49 -4.60 -8.00
CA GLU A 166 -8.15 -5.39 -9.17
C GLU A 166 -7.28 -4.62 -10.18
N PRO A 167 -7.71 -3.45 -10.70
CA PRO A 167 -6.90 -2.70 -11.65
C PRO A 167 -5.60 -2.18 -11.03
N ILE A 168 -5.59 -1.76 -9.77
CA ILE A 168 -4.38 -1.28 -9.09
C ILE A 168 -3.36 -2.41 -8.98
N SER A 169 -3.78 -3.59 -8.50
CA SER A 169 -2.89 -4.74 -8.34
C SER A 169 -2.29 -5.18 -9.69
N GLU A 170 -3.09 -5.21 -10.74
CA GLU A 170 -2.61 -5.59 -12.08
C GLU A 170 -1.64 -4.54 -12.66
N LEU A 171 -1.91 -3.26 -12.47
CA LEU A 171 -1.01 -2.20 -12.93
C LEU A 171 0.34 -2.24 -12.22
N ILE A 172 0.38 -2.48 -10.92
CA ILE A 172 1.63 -2.63 -10.17
C ILE A 172 2.41 -3.84 -10.70
N LYS A 173 1.74 -4.96 -10.95
CA LYS A 173 2.38 -6.15 -11.54
C LYS A 173 2.97 -5.82 -12.92
N ARG A 174 2.21 -5.20 -13.82
CA ARG A 174 2.68 -4.81 -15.15
C ARG A 174 3.85 -3.84 -15.09
N HIS A 175 3.82 -2.88 -14.17
CA HIS A 175 4.93 -1.97 -13.97
C HIS A 175 6.22 -2.72 -13.59
N SER A 176 6.14 -3.70 -12.67
CA SER A 176 7.27 -4.52 -12.28
C SER A 176 7.85 -5.32 -13.46
N GLU A 177 7.01 -5.96 -14.26
CA GLU A 177 7.41 -6.69 -15.47
C GLU A 177 8.17 -5.79 -16.48
N HIS A 178 7.71 -4.55 -16.67
CA HIS A 178 8.40 -3.57 -17.52
C HIS A 178 9.78 -3.17 -16.97
N GLN A 179 9.91 -3.05 -15.66
CA GLN A 179 11.19 -2.72 -15.01
C GLN A 179 12.20 -3.87 -15.14
N GLU A 180 11.78 -5.11 -14.96
CA GLU A 180 12.63 -6.29 -15.12
C GLU A 180 13.11 -6.45 -16.57
N PHE A 181 12.23 -6.24 -17.53
CA PHE A 181 12.58 -6.26 -18.95
C PHE A 181 13.60 -5.18 -19.32
N ALA A 182 13.43 -3.96 -18.80
CA ALA A 182 14.37 -2.86 -19.04
C ALA A 182 15.76 -3.12 -18.41
N ALA A 183 15.80 -3.79 -17.23
CA ALA A 183 17.05 -4.13 -16.55
C ALA A 183 17.80 -5.29 -17.20
N SER A 184 17.13 -6.10 -18.05
CA SER A 184 17.72 -7.29 -18.71
C SER A 184 18.28 -6.99 -20.11
N ASN A 185 18.10 -5.76 -20.64
CA ASN A 185 18.63 -5.27 -21.91
C ASN A 185 19.69 -4.20 -21.71
#